data_3b833b9c35cbeb7c576e8427aa6363c3
#
_entry.id   3b833b9c35cbeb7c576e8427aa6363c3
#
_cell.length_a   1.000
_cell.length_b   1.000
_cell.length_c   1.000
_cell.angle_alpha   90.00
_cell.angle_beta   90.00
_cell.angle_gamma   90.00
#
_symmetry.space_group_name_H-M   'P 1'
#
loop_
_entity.id
_entity.type
_entity.pdbx_description
1 polymer ?
#
loop_
_entity_poly.entity_id
_entity_poly.type
_entity_poly.pdbx_seq_one_letter_code
_entity_poly.pdbx_strand_id
1 'polypeptide(L)'
;MTAKLIDGKAFAEGLRARVAEHVSRLKRDHGITPGLAVVIVGNDPASQVYVTNKARQTAEVGMASFKFELPEDTPEAEVLALVRSLNERDDVHGILVQNPLPPQIDPLKVIETISPAKDVDCFTPDSVGRAVIGLPGPRSCTPLGCLMLLRDTLGSLSGLNAVIVGRSNLVGKPMAQLLLHENCTVTVAHSRTRDLPAVLAQADIVVAAVGRPKMIKAEWLKPGATVIDVGINRVPAPDKGEGKTRLVGDVDFAAAKEVAGAITPVPGGVGPMTIACLLANTVTTASLINHLLPPKDLTA
;
A
#
# COMPACT_ATOMS: atom_id res chain seq x y z
N MET A 1 -15.93 1.49 25.75
CA MET A 1 -16.56 2.02 24.51
C MET A 1 -15.94 1.25 23.35
N THR A 2 -16.74 0.67 22.48
CA THR A 2 -16.25 -0.09 21.32
C THR A 2 -15.63 0.87 20.29
N ALA A 3 -14.47 0.55 19.74
CA ALA A 3 -13.74 1.38 18.77
C ALA A 3 -14.59 1.70 17.51
N LYS A 4 -14.42 2.92 16.98
CA LYS A 4 -14.91 3.27 15.64
C LYS A 4 -14.22 2.38 14.60
N LEU A 5 -14.99 1.75 13.73
CA LEU A 5 -14.41 1.00 12.60
C LEU A 5 -13.95 1.97 11.51
N ILE A 6 -12.71 1.80 11.06
CA ILE A 6 -12.14 2.54 9.94
C ILE A 6 -12.41 1.72 8.67
N ASP A 7 -13.45 2.10 7.93
CA ASP A 7 -13.87 1.38 6.71
C ASP A 7 -13.01 1.77 5.51
N GLY A 8 -11.90 1.03 5.35
CA GLY A 8 -10.99 1.25 4.22
C GLY A 8 -11.59 0.87 2.86
N LYS A 9 -12.60 -0.02 2.83
CA LYS A 9 -13.30 -0.36 1.60
C LYS A 9 -14.11 0.82 1.08
N ALA A 10 -14.92 1.44 1.92
CA ALA A 10 -15.71 2.62 1.56
C ALA A 10 -14.80 3.80 1.16
N PHE A 11 -13.72 4.03 1.91
CA PHE A 11 -12.75 5.08 1.57
C PHE A 11 -12.07 4.81 0.21
N ALA A 12 -11.65 3.58 -0.07
CA ALA A 12 -11.05 3.20 -1.35
C ALA A 12 -12.01 3.37 -2.53
N GLU A 13 -13.31 3.12 -2.34
CA GLU A 13 -14.33 3.38 -3.35
C GLU A 13 -14.40 4.89 -3.69
N GLY A 14 -14.43 5.74 -2.69
CA GLY A 14 -14.38 7.20 -2.87
C GLY A 14 -13.09 7.68 -3.54
N LEU A 15 -11.93 7.11 -3.17
CA LEU A 15 -10.66 7.44 -3.81
C LEU A 15 -10.65 7.04 -5.30
N ARG A 16 -11.15 5.84 -5.63
CA ARG A 16 -11.26 5.41 -7.04
C ARG A 16 -12.19 6.30 -7.86
N ALA A 17 -13.28 6.78 -7.27
CA ALA A 17 -14.16 7.74 -7.95
C ALA A 17 -13.40 9.04 -8.31
N ARG A 18 -12.64 9.61 -7.37
CA ARG A 18 -11.78 10.78 -7.65
C ARG A 18 -10.72 10.48 -8.71
N VAL A 19 -10.09 9.31 -8.65
CA VAL A 19 -9.14 8.86 -9.69
C VAL A 19 -9.82 8.85 -11.06
N ALA A 20 -11.03 8.28 -11.20
CA ALA A 20 -11.76 8.24 -12.47
C ALA A 20 -12.09 9.66 -13.02
N GLU A 21 -12.40 10.61 -12.14
CA GLU A 21 -12.60 12.01 -12.53
C GLU A 21 -11.33 12.63 -13.09
N HIS A 22 -10.17 12.41 -12.43
CA HIS A 22 -8.87 12.89 -12.91
C HIS A 22 -8.44 12.22 -14.21
N VAL A 23 -8.68 10.92 -14.38
CA VAL A 23 -8.44 10.20 -15.64
C VAL A 23 -9.27 10.81 -16.77
N SER A 24 -10.56 11.04 -16.52
CA SER A 24 -11.46 11.65 -17.51
C SER A 24 -11.01 13.06 -17.90
N ARG A 25 -10.51 13.85 -16.92
CA ARG A 25 -9.96 15.19 -17.14
C ARG A 25 -8.68 15.13 -18.00
N LEU A 26 -7.71 14.28 -17.64
CA LEU A 26 -6.48 14.12 -18.42
C LEU A 26 -6.76 13.72 -19.86
N LYS A 27 -7.71 12.82 -20.08
CA LYS A 27 -8.11 12.38 -21.42
C LYS A 27 -8.77 13.51 -22.22
N ARG A 28 -9.71 14.24 -21.61
CA ARG A 28 -10.46 15.30 -22.30
C ARG A 28 -9.59 16.52 -22.60
N ASP A 29 -8.79 16.97 -21.63
CA ASP A 29 -8.12 18.27 -21.70
C ASP A 29 -6.70 18.17 -22.30
N HIS A 30 -6.08 16.96 -22.25
CA HIS A 30 -4.69 16.74 -22.68
C HIS A 30 -4.53 15.56 -23.64
N GLY A 31 -5.58 14.78 -23.93
CA GLY A 31 -5.48 13.57 -24.77
C GLY A 31 -4.73 12.41 -24.11
N ILE A 32 -4.45 12.49 -22.79
CA ILE A 32 -3.65 11.52 -22.06
C ILE A 32 -4.56 10.50 -21.40
N THR A 33 -4.38 9.22 -21.73
CA THR A 33 -4.98 8.10 -20.99
C THR A 33 -3.90 7.46 -20.11
N PRO A 34 -3.92 7.63 -18.76
CA PRO A 34 -2.95 6.98 -17.90
C PRO A 34 -2.95 5.47 -18.11
N GLY A 35 -1.76 4.87 -18.25
CA GLY A 35 -1.60 3.44 -18.49
C GLY A 35 -0.80 2.77 -17.38
N LEU A 36 -1.31 1.66 -16.84
CA LEU A 36 -0.66 0.85 -15.81
C LEU A 36 -0.27 -0.51 -16.39
N ALA A 37 1.01 -0.83 -16.35
CA ALA A 37 1.55 -2.15 -16.68
C ALA A 37 1.76 -2.97 -15.39
N VAL A 38 1.16 -4.15 -15.34
CA VAL A 38 1.30 -5.10 -14.25
C VAL A 38 1.94 -6.37 -14.78
N VAL A 39 3.13 -6.70 -14.29
CA VAL A 39 3.86 -7.91 -14.64
C VAL A 39 3.73 -8.91 -13.50
N ILE A 40 3.39 -10.15 -13.82
CA ILE A 40 3.38 -11.29 -12.89
C ILE A 40 4.21 -12.41 -13.46
N VAL A 41 5.04 -13.05 -12.64
CA VAL A 41 5.84 -14.22 -13.02
C VAL A 41 5.40 -15.39 -12.15
N GLY A 42 5.00 -16.48 -12.80
CA GLY A 42 4.49 -17.67 -12.13
C GLY A 42 3.00 -17.62 -11.82
N ASN A 43 2.52 -18.67 -11.13
CA ASN A 43 1.10 -18.95 -10.94
C ASN A 43 0.68 -18.95 -9.47
N ASP A 44 1.32 -18.16 -8.60
CA ASP A 44 0.88 -18.05 -7.21
C ASP A 44 -0.59 -17.59 -7.13
N PRO A 45 -1.50 -18.41 -6.55
CA PRO A 45 -2.94 -18.12 -6.58
C PRO A 45 -3.32 -16.81 -5.88
N ALA A 46 -2.57 -16.40 -4.84
CA ALA A 46 -2.83 -15.15 -4.15
C ALA A 46 -2.46 -13.96 -5.04
N SER A 47 -1.31 -14.01 -5.70
CA SER A 47 -0.84 -13.01 -6.65
C SER A 47 -1.78 -12.87 -7.85
N GLN A 48 -2.31 -13.98 -8.40
CA GLN A 48 -3.27 -13.98 -9.51
C GLN A 48 -4.56 -13.23 -9.13
N VAL A 49 -5.10 -13.44 -7.92
CA VAL A 49 -6.29 -12.71 -7.43
C VAL A 49 -6.00 -11.21 -7.33
N TYR A 50 -4.83 -10.82 -6.80
CA TYR A 50 -4.43 -9.42 -6.69
C TYR A 50 -4.27 -8.76 -8.07
N VAL A 51 -3.58 -9.41 -9.00
CA VAL A 51 -3.34 -8.89 -10.35
C VAL A 51 -4.66 -8.75 -11.12
N THR A 52 -5.56 -9.74 -11.02
CA THR A 52 -6.89 -9.67 -11.65
C THR A 52 -7.70 -8.49 -11.10
N ASN A 53 -7.69 -8.28 -9.79
CA ASN A 53 -8.38 -7.14 -9.18
C ASN A 53 -7.74 -5.80 -9.57
N LYS A 54 -6.41 -5.71 -9.67
CA LYS A 54 -5.71 -4.52 -10.16
C LYS A 54 -6.12 -4.20 -11.60
N ALA A 55 -6.04 -5.18 -12.51
CA ALA A 55 -6.40 -4.99 -13.91
C ALA A 55 -7.87 -4.55 -14.08
N ARG A 56 -8.79 -5.19 -13.36
CA ARG A 56 -10.21 -4.82 -13.38
C ARG A 56 -10.43 -3.39 -12.90
N GLN A 57 -9.88 -3.02 -11.73
CA GLN A 57 -10.05 -1.68 -11.16
C GLN A 57 -9.36 -0.60 -11.99
N THR A 58 -8.23 -0.92 -12.66
CA THR A 58 -7.55 -0.02 -13.60
C THR A 58 -8.49 0.31 -14.78
N ALA A 59 -9.14 -0.70 -15.36
CA ALA A 59 -10.10 -0.48 -16.43
C ALA A 59 -11.37 0.26 -15.96
N GLU A 60 -11.89 -0.06 -14.78
CA GLU A 60 -13.08 0.59 -14.19
C GLU A 60 -12.90 2.10 -14.01
N VAL A 61 -11.70 2.57 -13.69
CA VAL A 61 -11.41 4.02 -13.57
C VAL A 61 -11.05 4.69 -14.92
N GLY A 62 -11.14 3.96 -16.03
CA GLY A 62 -10.92 4.49 -17.39
C GLY A 62 -9.45 4.57 -17.82
N MET A 63 -8.52 3.95 -17.10
CA MET A 63 -7.11 3.83 -17.47
C MET A 63 -6.87 2.71 -18.47
N ALA A 64 -5.78 2.78 -19.24
CA ALA A 64 -5.26 1.66 -20.00
C ALA A 64 -4.63 0.62 -19.05
N SER A 65 -5.01 -0.65 -19.20
CA SER A 65 -4.52 -1.74 -18.35
C SER A 65 -3.73 -2.73 -19.20
N PHE A 66 -2.44 -2.88 -18.88
CA PHE A 66 -1.53 -3.78 -19.56
C PHE A 66 -1.11 -4.89 -18.60
N LYS A 67 -1.54 -6.12 -18.85
CA LYS A 67 -1.20 -7.29 -18.03
C LYS A 67 -0.20 -8.16 -18.78
N PHE A 68 0.91 -8.49 -18.13
CA PHE A 68 1.94 -9.39 -18.63
C PHE A 68 2.07 -10.58 -17.69
N GLU A 69 1.78 -11.76 -18.20
CA GLU A 69 1.87 -13.02 -17.45
C GLU A 69 3.03 -13.82 -18.02
N LEU A 70 4.04 -14.05 -17.20
CA LEU A 70 5.23 -14.81 -17.57
C LEU A 70 5.23 -16.17 -16.85
N PRO A 71 5.71 -17.25 -17.49
CA PRO A 71 5.90 -18.55 -16.87
C PRO A 71 6.80 -18.48 -15.62
N GLU A 72 6.63 -19.42 -14.71
CA GLU A 72 7.39 -19.46 -13.43
C GLU A 72 8.90 -19.66 -13.66
N ASP A 73 9.26 -20.38 -14.72
CA ASP A 73 10.65 -20.67 -15.11
C ASP A 73 11.28 -19.57 -15.99
N THR A 74 10.60 -18.44 -16.19
CA THR A 74 11.13 -17.31 -16.99
C THR A 74 12.47 -16.85 -16.45
N PRO A 75 13.51 -16.73 -17.29
CA PRO A 75 14.83 -16.24 -16.86
C PRO A 75 14.77 -14.77 -16.42
N GLU A 76 15.58 -14.39 -15.42
CA GLU A 76 15.72 -13.00 -14.95
C GLU A 76 15.93 -12.01 -16.10
N ALA A 77 16.80 -12.37 -17.07
CA ALA A 77 17.12 -11.50 -18.21
C ALA A 77 15.89 -11.13 -19.05
N GLU A 78 14.93 -12.04 -19.22
CA GLU A 78 13.67 -11.77 -19.93
C GLU A 78 12.75 -10.83 -19.16
N VAL A 79 12.64 -11.01 -17.83
CA VAL A 79 11.86 -10.12 -16.99
C VAL A 79 12.43 -8.71 -17.03
N LEU A 80 13.75 -8.56 -16.92
CA LEU A 80 14.42 -7.27 -17.00
C LEU A 80 14.29 -6.64 -18.42
N ALA A 81 14.34 -7.45 -19.49
CA ALA A 81 14.12 -6.97 -20.85
C ALA A 81 12.68 -6.44 -21.04
N LEU A 82 11.68 -7.15 -20.52
CA LEU A 82 10.29 -6.69 -20.53
C LEU A 82 10.16 -5.36 -19.78
N VAL A 83 10.70 -5.24 -18.55
CA VAL A 83 10.64 -3.98 -17.78
C VAL A 83 11.29 -2.83 -18.53
N ARG A 84 12.46 -3.05 -19.18
CA ARG A 84 13.09 -2.02 -20.02
C ARG A 84 12.19 -1.61 -21.18
N SER A 85 11.57 -2.55 -21.86
CA SER A 85 10.63 -2.23 -22.94
C SER A 85 9.43 -1.42 -22.47
N LEU A 86 8.93 -1.68 -21.26
CA LEU A 86 7.84 -0.92 -20.65
C LEU A 86 8.28 0.50 -20.24
N ASN A 87 9.54 0.68 -19.86
CA ASN A 87 10.10 2.01 -19.61
C ASN A 87 10.05 2.91 -20.84
N GLU A 88 10.26 2.33 -22.03
CA GLU A 88 10.29 3.08 -23.31
C GLU A 88 8.89 3.37 -23.90
N ARG A 89 7.84 2.74 -23.39
CA ARG A 89 6.48 2.91 -23.93
C ARG A 89 5.85 4.21 -23.45
N ASP A 90 5.40 5.06 -24.36
CA ASP A 90 4.73 6.34 -24.06
C ASP A 90 3.32 6.15 -23.48
N ASP A 91 2.65 5.03 -23.78
CA ASP A 91 1.32 4.69 -23.27
C ASP A 91 1.34 4.03 -21.88
N VAL A 92 2.53 3.74 -21.31
CA VAL A 92 2.74 3.20 -19.97
C VAL A 92 3.24 4.30 -19.04
N HIS A 93 2.45 4.64 -18.05
CA HIS A 93 2.75 5.68 -17.06
C HIS A 93 3.05 5.12 -15.66
N GLY A 94 2.77 3.85 -15.45
CA GLY A 94 3.09 3.13 -14.23
C GLY A 94 3.48 1.69 -14.51
N ILE A 95 4.51 1.20 -13.82
CA ILE A 95 4.98 -0.19 -13.91
C ILE A 95 4.95 -0.79 -12.52
N LEU A 96 4.35 -1.98 -12.41
CA LEU A 96 4.33 -2.79 -11.21
C LEU A 96 4.74 -4.22 -11.56
N VAL A 97 5.73 -4.75 -10.85
CA VAL A 97 6.08 -6.16 -10.91
C VAL A 97 5.64 -6.83 -9.62
N GLN A 98 4.69 -7.77 -9.76
CA GLN A 98 4.02 -8.40 -8.63
C GLN A 98 4.95 -9.33 -7.85
N ASN A 99 5.11 -9.08 -6.55
CA ASN A 99 5.78 -9.99 -5.62
C ASN A 99 4.80 -11.02 -5.02
N PRO A 100 5.30 -12.22 -4.60
CA PRO A 100 6.69 -12.66 -4.67
C PRO A 100 7.13 -13.05 -6.08
N LEU A 101 8.43 -12.91 -6.37
CA LEU A 101 9.03 -13.40 -7.61
C LEU A 101 9.62 -14.80 -7.40
N PRO A 102 9.71 -15.64 -8.46
CA PRO A 102 10.43 -16.90 -8.41
C PRO A 102 11.90 -16.74 -7.99
N PRO A 103 12.52 -17.77 -7.38
CA PRO A 103 13.84 -17.65 -6.72
C PRO A 103 15.00 -17.33 -7.66
N GLN A 104 14.86 -17.58 -8.97
CA GLN A 104 15.88 -17.25 -9.97
C GLN A 104 15.91 -15.77 -10.34
N ILE A 105 14.95 -14.96 -9.87
CA ILE A 105 14.82 -13.53 -10.18
C ILE A 105 15.15 -12.73 -8.93
N ASP A 106 16.15 -11.86 -9.02
CA ASP A 106 16.49 -10.92 -7.94
C ASP A 106 15.48 -9.75 -7.92
N PRO A 107 14.63 -9.64 -6.87
CA PRO A 107 13.66 -8.55 -6.79
C PRO A 107 14.28 -7.15 -6.79
N LEU A 108 15.50 -7.01 -6.27
CA LEU A 108 16.19 -5.71 -6.22
C LEU A 108 16.59 -5.26 -7.63
N LYS A 109 17.14 -6.15 -8.44
CA LYS A 109 17.46 -5.83 -9.84
C LYS A 109 16.23 -5.43 -10.65
N VAL A 110 15.10 -6.11 -10.41
CA VAL A 110 13.82 -5.76 -11.06
C VAL A 110 13.39 -4.36 -10.66
N ILE A 111 13.40 -4.03 -9.37
CA ILE A 111 13.07 -2.70 -8.86
C ILE A 111 13.98 -1.64 -9.46
N GLU A 112 15.30 -1.86 -9.47
CA GLU A 112 16.28 -0.91 -10.02
C GLU A 112 16.17 -0.74 -11.54
N THR A 113 15.58 -1.70 -12.24
CA THR A 113 15.33 -1.60 -13.69
C THR A 113 14.11 -0.75 -14.04
N ILE A 114 13.15 -0.59 -13.12
CA ILE A 114 11.99 0.28 -13.33
C ILE A 114 12.45 1.75 -13.37
N SER A 115 12.01 2.48 -14.39
CA SER A 115 12.25 3.93 -14.47
C SER A 115 11.60 4.63 -13.26
N PRO A 116 12.32 5.46 -12.48
CA PRO A 116 11.75 6.20 -11.37
C PRO A 116 10.52 7.05 -11.75
N ALA A 117 10.46 7.52 -13.00
CA ALA A 117 9.30 8.26 -13.50
C ALA A 117 8.04 7.40 -13.63
N LYS A 118 8.17 6.06 -13.69
CA LYS A 118 7.08 5.09 -13.84
C LYS A 118 6.93 4.17 -12.63
N ASP A 119 7.68 4.43 -11.56
CA ASP A 119 7.65 3.67 -10.30
C ASP A 119 6.43 4.07 -9.46
N VAL A 120 5.31 3.42 -9.70
CA VAL A 120 4.04 3.70 -9.02
C VAL A 120 3.92 3.06 -7.63
N ASP A 121 4.82 2.12 -7.29
CA ASP A 121 4.91 1.56 -5.93
C ASP A 121 5.87 2.35 -5.02
N CYS A 122 6.70 3.24 -5.59
CA CYS A 122 7.71 4.01 -4.87
C CYS A 122 8.73 3.12 -4.16
N PHE A 123 9.35 2.20 -4.91
CA PHE A 123 10.33 1.24 -4.39
C PHE A 123 11.74 1.43 -4.95
N THR A 124 11.90 2.14 -6.07
CA THR A 124 13.22 2.46 -6.59
C THR A 124 13.98 3.37 -5.61
N PRO A 125 15.32 3.26 -5.51
CA PRO A 125 16.10 4.10 -4.62
C PRO A 125 15.87 5.61 -4.83
N ASP A 126 15.68 6.05 -6.08
CA ASP A 126 15.36 7.45 -6.38
C ASP A 126 14.00 7.86 -5.84
N SER A 127 12.94 7.08 -6.14
CA SER A 127 11.58 7.37 -5.65
C SER A 127 11.52 7.39 -4.12
N VAL A 128 12.18 6.43 -3.46
CA VAL A 128 12.27 6.37 -1.99
C VAL A 128 13.01 7.60 -1.44
N GLY A 129 14.15 7.96 -2.03
CA GLY A 129 14.92 9.15 -1.62
C GLY A 129 14.09 10.44 -1.75
N ARG A 130 13.41 10.61 -2.87
CA ARG A 130 12.49 11.75 -3.12
C ARG A 130 11.33 11.79 -2.12
N ALA A 131 10.75 10.63 -1.81
CA ALA A 131 9.67 10.53 -0.83
C ALA A 131 10.13 10.90 0.58
N VAL A 132 11.34 10.46 0.99
CA VAL A 132 11.95 10.76 2.30
C VAL A 132 12.17 12.25 2.50
N ILE A 133 12.64 12.97 1.47
CA ILE A 133 12.90 14.42 1.55
C ILE A 133 11.69 15.28 1.16
N GLY A 134 10.52 14.69 0.95
CA GLY A 134 9.26 15.40 0.74
C GLY A 134 9.08 15.99 -0.67
N LEU A 135 9.85 15.55 -1.68
CA LEU A 135 9.67 16.03 -3.06
C LEU A 135 8.36 15.48 -3.66
N PRO A 136 7.73 16.22 -4.60
CA PRO A 136 6.54 15.73 -5.30
C PRO A 136 6.79 14.39 -6.02
N GLY A 137 5.80 13.52 -6.01
CA GLY A 137 5.85 12.22 -6.69
C GLY A 137 5.03 11.15 -5.98
N PRO A 138 5.07 9.91 -6.47
CA PRO A 138 4.41 8.76 -5.86
C PRO A 138 4.84 8.53 -4.41
N ARG A 139 3.98 7.88 -3.65
CA ARG A 139 4.28 7.37 -2.30
C ARG A 139 3.98 5.88 -2.27
N SER A 140 4.70 5.13 -1.44
CA SER A 140 4.44 3.70 -1.27
C SER A 140 2.95 3.46 -0.99
N CYS A 141 2.31 2.59 -1.80
CA CYS A 141 0.85 2.51 -1.89
C CYS A 141 0.17 2.17 -0.57
N THR A 142 0.64 1.13 0.14
CA THR A 142 0.04 0.72 1.41
C THR A 142 0.22 1.77 2.51
N PRO A 143 1.42 2.34 2.74
CA PRO A 143 1.62 3.45 3.68
C PRO A 143 0.78 4.68 3.35
N LEU A 144 0.67 5.05 2.07
CA LEU A 144 -0.19 6.17 1.66
C LEU A 144 -1.65 5.91 2.02
N GLY A 145 -2.14 4.68 1.77
CA GLY A 145 -3.49 4.29 2.16
C GLY A 145 -3.70 4.36 3.67
N CYS A 146 -2.74 3.91 4.47
CA CYS A 146 -2.78 4.05 5.93
C CYS A 146 -2.83 5.51 6.36
N LEU A 147 -2.01 6.38 5.77
CA LEU A 147 -2.00 7.81 6.06
C LEU A 147 -3.36 8.46 5.75
N MET A 148 -3.94 8.17 4.58
CA MET A 148 -5.26 8.71 4.20
C MET A 148 -6.35 8.29 5.19
N LEU A 149 -6.36 7.04 5.64
CA LEU A 149 -7.30 6.55 6.65
C LEU A 149 -7.08 7.22 8.01
N LEU A 150 -5.83 7.49 8.41
CA LEU A 150 -5.52 8.21 9.64
C LEU A 150 -6.00 9.65 9.59
N ARG A 151 -5.75 10.36 8.48
CA ARG A 151 -6.22 11.75 8.28
C ARG A 151 -7.74 11.85 8.29
N ASP A 152 -8.44 10.91 7.63
CA ASP A 152 -9.90 10.86 7.64
C ASP A 152 -10.47 10.59 9.05
N THR A 153 -9.78 9.79 9.84
CA THR A 153 -10.22 9.40 11.18
C THR A 153 -9.95 10.46 12.23
N LEU A 154 -8.76 11.08 12.19
CA LEU A 154 -8.23 11.97 13.24
C LEU A 154 -8.17 13.44 12.84
N GLY A 155 -8.27 13.75 11.54
CA GLY A 155 -8.02 15.09 11.01
C GLY A 155 -6.53 15.43 11.06
N SER A 156 -6.09 16.20 12.05
CA SER A 156 -4.67 16.52 12.26
C SER A 156 -3.94 15.41 12.98
N LEU A 157 -2.75 15.05 12.50
CA LEU A 157 -1.86 14.08 13.17
C LEU A 157 -0.71 14.76 13.92
N SER A 158 -0.60 16.08 13.81
CA SER A 158 0.50 16.87 14.39
C SER A 158 0.59 16.70 15.89
N GLY A 159 1.80 16.37 16.37
CA GLY A 159 2.12 16.19 17.80
C GLY A 159 1.75 14.82 18.37
N LEU A 160 1.09 13.93 17.60
CA LEU A 160 0.74 12.58 18.06
C LEU A 160 1.96 11.66 18.09
N ASN A 161 1.98 10.76 19.08
CA ASN A 161 2.96 9.69 19.17
C ASN A 161 2.52 8.50 18.30
N ALA A 162 3.29 8.19 17.26
CA ALA A 162 3.02 7.09 16.36
C ALA A 162 4.04 5.97 16.52
N VAL A 163 3.58 4.75 16.72
CA VAL A 163 4.41 3.55 16.78
C VAL A 163 4.09 2.66 15.59
N ILE A 164 5.11 2.41 14.77
CA ILE A 164 5.04 1.44 13.67
C ILE A 164 5.70 0.15 14.13
N VAL A 165 4.95 -0.95 14.15
CA VAL A 165 5.48 -2.28 14.46
C VAL A 165 5.78 -2.99 13.15
N GLY A 166 7.06 -2.99 12.76
CA GLY A 166 7.56 -3.49 11.48
C GLY A 166 8.50 -2.48 10.82
N ARG A 167 9.51 -2.97 10.09
CA ARG A 167 10.53 -2.12 9.44
C ARG A 167 10.87 -2.56 8.02
N SER A 168 9.89 -3.13 7.31
CA SER A 168 10.06 -3.52 5.91
C SER A 168 10.28 -2.28 5.04
N ASN A 169 10.96 -2.46 3.91
CA ASN A 169 11.12 -1.41 2.90
C ASN A 169 9.78 -1.06 2.23
N LEU A 170 8.83 -2.02 2.22
CA LEU A 170 7.54 -1.85 1.56
C LEU A 170 6.52 -1.08 2.40
N VAL A 171 6.58 -1.21 3.74
CA VAL A 171 5.55 -0.64 4.63
C VAL A 171 6.16 0.14 5.79
N GLY A 172 6.91 -0.51 6.67
CA GLY A 172 7.31 0.09 7.95
C GLY A 172 8.15 1.35 7.80
N LYS A 173 9.19 1.31 6.96
CA LYS A 173 10.06 2.48 6.73
C LYS A 173 9.32 3.63 6.02
N PRO A 174 8.61 3.40 4.89
CA PRO A 174 7.87 4.49 4.25
C PRO A 174 6.73 5.04 5.11
N MET A 175 6.06 4.19 5.92
CA MET A 175 5.04 4.68 6.87
C MET A 175 5.63 5.64 7.91
N ALA A 176 6.82 5.33 8.43
CA ALA A 176 7.52 6.20 9.38
C ALA A 176 7.81 7.58 8.77
N GLN A 177 8.26 7.63 7.52
CA GLN A 177 8.52 8.88 6.82
C GLN A 177 7.24 9.70 6.59
N LEU A 178 6.16 9.04 6.17
CA LEU A 178 4.88 9.73 5.98
C LEU A 178 4.36 10.35 7.28
N LEU A 179 4.44 9.64 8.41
CA LEU A 179 4.02 10.16 9.71
C LEU A 179 4.94 11.27 10.23
N LEU A 180 6.25 11.23 9.93
CA LEU A 180 7.15 12.35 10.21
C LEU A 180 6.76 13.60 9.42
N HIS A 181 6.36 13.47 8.17
CA HIS A 181 5.86 14.60 7.38
C HIS A 181 4.54 15.18 7.93
N GLU A 182 3.77 14.38 8.67
CA GLU A 182 2.58 14.82 9.41
C GLU A 182 2.90 15.45 10.78
N ASN A 183 4.17 15.67 11.11
CA ASN A 183 4.65 16.17 12.39
C ASN A 183 4.35 15.24 13.58
N CYS A 184 4.25 13.92 13.34
CA CYS A 184 4.19 12.95 14.42
C CYS A 184 5.56 12.73 15.06
N THR A 185 5.58 12.40 16.36
CA THR A 185 6.73 11.76 17.00
C THR A 185 6.67 10.26 16.66
N VAL A 186 7.68 9.76 15.94
CA VAL A 186 7.62 8.41 15.37
C VAL A 186 8.60 7.46 16.02
N THR A 187 8.11 6.31 16.46
CA THR A 187 8.92 5.18 16.94
C THR A 187 8.72 3.99 16.00
N VAL A 188 9.83 3.40 15.53
CA VAL A 188 9.80 2.16 14.74
C VAL A 188 10.23 0.99 15.61
N ALA A 189 9.27 0.12 15.93
CA ALA A 189 9.48 -1.10 16.71
C ALA A 189 9.65 -2.32 15.79
N HIS A 190 10.42 -3.30 16.22
CA HIS A 190 10.74 -4.48 15.44
C HIS A 190 11.08 -5.68 16.34
N SER A 191 11.43 -6.84 15.79
CA SER A 191 11.71 -8.08 16.51
C SER A 191 12.85 -8.01 17.56
N ARG A 192 13.63 -6.94 17.56
CA ARG A 192 14.70 -6.69 18.55
C ARG A 192 14.36 -5.55 19.50
N THR A 193 13.16 -4.99 19.44
CA THR A 193 12.69 -3.95 20.37
C THR A 193 12.50 -4.60 21.75
N ARG A 194 13.08 -3.97 22.77
CA ARG A 194 12.87 -4.36 24.16
C ARG A 194 11.52 -3.84 24.62
N ASP A 195 10.81 -4.66 25.37
CA ASP A 195 9.53 -4.31 26.00
C ASP A 195 8.54 -3.62 25.02
N LEU A 196 8.17 -4.34 23.96
CA LEU A 196 7.23 -3.84 22.96
C LEU A 196 5.90 -3.37 23.59
N PRO A 197 5.33 -4.05 24.61
CA PRO A 197 4.14 -3.56 25.31
C PRO A 197 4.28 -2.15 25.86
N ALA A 198 5.38 -1.84 26.55
CA ALA A 198 5.62 -0.52 27.11
C ALA A 198 5.75 0.57 26.02
N VAL A 199 6.33 0.23 24.87
CA VAL A 199 6.41 1.13 23.71
C VAL A 199 5.02 1.43 23.17
N LEU A 200 4.18 0.41 23.00
CA LEU A 200 2.82 0.55 22.45
C LEU A 200 1.87 1.29 23.40
N ALA A 201 2.04 1.13 24.71
CA ALA A 201 1.21 1.79 25.73
C ALA A 201 1.28 3.33 25.68
N GLN A 202 2.25 3.91 24.98
CA GLN A 202 2.40 5.37 24.85
C GLN A 202 1.87 5.90 23.50
N ALA A 203 1.47 5.01 22.58
CA ALA A 203 1.14 5.37 21.21
C ALA A 203 -0.29 5.88 21.06
N ASP A 204 -0.46 7.07 20.49
CA ASP A 204 -1.75 7.58 20.02
C ASP A 204 -2.17 6.89 18.72
N ILE A 205 -1.16 6.53 17.89
CA ILE A 205 -1.32 5.81 16.62
C ILE A 205 -0.46 4.55 16.67
N VAL A 206 -1.06 3.41 16.38
CA VAL A 206 -0.35 2.13 16.19
C VAL A 206 -0.55 1.64 14.77
N VAL A 207 0.56 1.40 14.03
CA VAL A 207 0.53 0.76 12.72
C VAL A 207 1.18 -0.62 12.84
N ALA A 208 0.39 -1.68 12.73
CA ALA A 208 0.86 -3.05 12.81
C ALA A 208 1.17 -3.61 11.42
N ALA A 209 2.44 -3.94 11.14
CA ALA A 209 2.94 -4.40 9.83
C ALA A 209 4.06 -5.44 9.99
N VAL A 210 3.76 -6.54 10.69
CA VAL A 210 4.74 -7.60 11.03
C VAL A 210 4.47 -8.93 10.33
N GLY A 211 3.29 -9.11 9.73
CA GLY A 211 2.89 -10.37 9.09
C GLY A 211 2.77 -11.54 10.07
N ARG A 212 2.35 -11.28 11.30
CA ARG A 212 2.14 -12.29 12.34
C ARG A 212 0.73 -12.20 12.89
N PRO A 213 -0.09 -13.26 12.72
CA PRO A 213 -1.49 -13.23 13.10
C PRO A 213 -1.67 -12.94 14.59
N LYS A 214 -2.47 -11.91 14.90
CA LYS A 214 -2.88 -11.52 16.26
C LYS A 214 -1.71 -11.31 17.25
N MET A 215 -0.56 -10.87 16.76
CA MET A 215 0.62 -10.64 17.61
C MET A 215 0.41 -9.48 18.57
N ILE A 216 -0.21 -8.40 18.11
CA ILE A 216 -0.47 -7.21 18.93
C ILE A 216 -1.72 -7.46 19.81
N LYS A 217 -1.52 -7.36 21.13
CA LYS A 217 -2.56 -7.62 22.12
C LYS A 217 -3.25 -6.34 22.58
N ALA A 218 -4.50 -6.47 23.00
CA ALA A 218 -5.30 -5.34 23.48
C ALA A 218 -4.68 -4.63 24.68
N GLU A 219 -4.13 -5.40 25.62
CA GLU A 219 -3.48 -4.90 26.83
C GLU A 219 -2.19 -4.13 26.59
N TRP A 220 -1.64 -4.16 25.37
CA TRP A 220 -0.47 -3.36 24.98
C TRP A 220 -0.84 -2.00 24.42
N LEU A 221 -2.13 -1.80 24.08
CA LEU A 221 -2.60 -0.57 23.45
C LEU A 221 -2.92 0.50 24.51
N LYS A 222 -2.56 1.73 24.21
CA LYS A 222 -3.08 2.88 24.96
C LYS A 222 -4.60 2.96 24.77
N PRO A 223 -5.40 3.07 25.85
CA PRO A 223 -6.83 3.30 25.71
C PRO A 223 -7.13 4.51 24.82
N GLY A 224 -8.01 4.32 23.84
CA GLY A 224 -8.36 5.36 22.88
C GLY A 224 -7.40 5.49 21.68
N ALA A 225 -6.33 4.70 21.58
CA ALA A 225 -5.42 4.74 20.43
C ALA A 225 -6.12 4.41 19.11
N THR A 226 -5.63 5.00 18.02
CA THR A 226 -6.04 4.64 16.66
C THR A 226 -5.12 3.56 16.10
N VAL A 227 -5.70 2.44 15.67
CA VAL A 227 -4.96 1.24 15.26
C VAL A 227 -5.18 0.96 13.78
N ILE A 228 -4.10 0.97 13.01
CA ILE A 228 -4.06 0.58 11.60
C ILE A 228 -3.41 -0.80 11.50
N ASP A 229 -4.18 -1.81 11.17
CA ASP A 229 -3.71 -3.17 10.97
C ASP A 229 -3.46 -3.44 9.49
N VAL A 230 -2.19 -3.53 9.10
CA VAL A 230 -1.75 -3.80 7.72
C VAL A 230 -1.64 -5.30 7.47
N GLY A 231 -1.64 -6.11 8.53
CA GLY A 231 -1.46 -7.55 8.43
C GLY A 231 -2.54 -8.24 7.59
N ILE A 232 -2.12 -9.13 6.71
CA ILE A 232 -3.00 -10.03 5.95
C ILE A 232 -2.47 -11.45 6.11
N ASN A 233 -3.00 -12.17 7.10
CA ASN A 233 -2.56 -13.52 7.44
C ASN A 233 -3.68 -14.52 7.16
N ARG A 234 -3.36 -15.62 6.47
CA ARG A 234 -4.28 -16.76 6.30
C ARG A 234 -4.10 -17.72 7.47
N VAL A 235 -5.17 -17.93 8.20
CA VAL A 235 -5.18 -18.91 9.30
C VAL A 235 -6.27 -19.96 9.06
N PRO A 236 -6.10 -21.21 9.55
CA PRO A 236 -7.14 -22.24 9.47
C PRO A 236 -8.48 -21.74 10.03
N ALA A 237 -9.58 -22.15 9.40
CA ALA A 237 -10.94 -21.80 9.80
C ALA A 237 -11.82 -23.06 9.86
N PRO A 238 -11.59 -23.97 10.83
CA PRO A 238 -12.27 -25.26 10.91
C PRO A 238 -13.80 -25.12 11.06
N ASP A 239 -14.27 -24.00 11.62
CA ASP A 239 -15.70 -23.63 11.70
C ASP A 239 -16.34 -23.39 10.32
N LYS A 240 -15.53 -23.17 9.26
CA LYS A 240 -16.00 -23.01 7.86
C LYS A 240 -15.89 -24.29 7.04
N GLY A 241 -15.38 -25.38 7.63
CA GLY A 241 -15.16 -26.66 6.99
C GLY A 241 -13.68 -27.01 6.86
N GLU A 242 -13.42 -28.28 6.55
CA GLU A 242 -12.05 -28.81 6.41
C GLU A 242 -11.28 -28.08 5.29
N GLY A 243 -10.01 -27.75 5.57
CA GLY A 243 -9.12 -27.03 4.63
C GLY A 243 -9.48 -25.57 4.39
N LYS A 244 -10.54 -25.05 5.00
CA LYS A 244 -10.92 -23.64 4.86
C LYS A 244 -10.05 -22.72 5.69
N THR A 245 -9.81 -21.51 5.17
CA THR A 245 -9.04 -20.47 5.84
C THR A 245 -9.83 -19.18 5.98
N ARG A 246 -9.40 -18.34 6.93
CA ARG A 246 -9.86 -16.95 7.06
C ARG A 246 -8.68 -16.00 7.07
N LEU A 247 -8.93 -14.76 6.66
CA LEU A 247 -7.97 -13.67 6.81
C LEU A 247 -8.10 -13.05 8.19
N VAL A 248 -6.96 -12.81 8.82
CA VAL A 248 -6.83 -12.05 10.07
C VAL A 248 -5.66 -11.08 9.97
N GLY A 249 -5.71 -10.02 10.76
CA GLY A 249 -4.62 -9.06 10.85
C GLY A 249 -3.51 -9.46 11.82
N ASP A 250 -2.59 -8.53 12.04
CA ASP A 250 -1.51 -8.63 13.03
C ASP A 250 -1.98 -8.26 14.44
N VAL A 251 -3.15 -7.63 14.55
CA VAL A 251 -3.78 -7.23 15.82
C VAL A 251 -4.82 -8.25 16.23
N ASP A 252 -4.94 -8.54 17.52
CA ASP A 252 -6.07 -9.31 18.07
C ASP A 252 -7.30 -8.41 18.08
N PHE A 253 -7.95 -8.33 16.92
CA PHE A 253 -9.00 -7.38 16.60
C PHE A 253 -10.16 -7.40 17.61
N ALA A 254 -10.59 -8.61 17.99
CA ALA A 254 -11.75 -8.74 18.85
C ALA A 254 -11.52 -8.08 20.23
N ALA A 255 -10.36 -8.29 20.83
CA ALA A 255 -10.00 -7.69 22.10
C ALA A 255 -9.58 -6.21 21.93
N ALA A 256 -8.80 -5.89 20.88
CA ALA A 256 -8.32 -4.53 20.64
C ALA A 256 -9.46 -3.53 20.39
N LYS A 257 -10.56 -3.98 19.77
CA LYS A 257 -11.76 -3.18 19.53
C LYS A 257 -12.39 -2.61 20.80
N GLU A 258 -12.20 -3.27 21.94
CA GLU A 258 -12.77 -2.81 23.22
C GLU A 258 -11.88 -1.76 23.93
N VAL A 259 -10.63 -1.57 23.46
CA VAL A 259 -9.63 -0.66 24.06
C VAL A 259 -9.32 0.52 23.14
N ALA A 260 -9.20 0.29 21.85
CA ALA A 260 -8.89 1.31 20.86
C ALA A 260 -10.01 2.35 20.72
N GLY A 261 -9.68 3.56 20.32
CA GLY A 261 -10.65 4.58 19.90
C GLY A 261 -11.16 4.34 18.48
N ALA A 262 -10.26 3.92 17.58
CA ALA A 262 -10.59 3.54 16.20
C ALA A 262 -9.66 2.41 15.73
N ILE A 263 -10.15 1.54 14.84
CA ILE A 263 -9.39 0.38 14.35
C ILE A 263 -9.81 -0.02 12.94
N THR A 264 -8.87 -0.41 12.09
CA THR A 264 -9.16 -1.03 10.79
C THR A 264 -9.50 -2.51 10.94
N PRO A 265 -10.56 -3.02 10.28
CA PRO A 265 -10.82 -4.46 10.20
C PRO A 265 -9.91 -5.17 9.20
N VAL A 266 -9.71 -6.48 9.38
CA VAL A 266 -9.08 -7.35 8.37
C VAL A 266 -10.00 -8.54 8.12
N PRO A 267 -10.51 -8.70 6.87
CA PRO A 267 -10.36 -7.84 5.69
C PRO A 267 -11.20 -6.56 5.74
N GLY A 268 -10.97 -5.65 4.78
CA GLY A 268 -11.79 -4.45 4.56
C GLY A 268 -11.20 -3.14 5.07
N GLY A 269 -10.07 -3.20 5.78
CA GLY A 269 -9.30 -2.02 6.20
C GLY A 269 -8.29 -1.58 5.13
N VAL A 270 -7.00 -1.83 5.37
CA VAL A 270 -5.88 -1.32 4.55
C VAL A 270 -5.82 -1.94 3.14
N GLY A 271 -6.14 -3.24 2.98
CA GLY A 271 -5.98 -3.94 1.69
C GLY A 271 -6.64 -3.24 0.49
N PRO A 272 -7.90 -2.82 0.54
CA PRO A 272 -8.56 -2.08 -0.55
C PRO A 272 -7.85 -0.77 -0.91
N MET A 273 -7.24 -0.10 0.06
CA MET A 273 -6.53 1.16 -0.14
C MET A 273 -5.27 1.00 -0.99
N THR A 274 -4.57 -0.13 -0.88
CA THR A 274 -3.33 -0.37 -1.65
C THR A 274 -3.58 -0.25 -3.15
N ILE A 275 -4.67 -0.84 -3.66
CA ILE A 275 -5.00 -0.76 -5.10
C ILE A 275 -5.45 0.67 -5.46
N ALA A 276 -6.29 1.29 -4.64
CA ALA A 276 -6.75 2.66 -4.91
C ALA A 276 -5.58 3.66 -4.95
N CYS A 277 -4.60 3.53 -4.05
CA CYS A 277 -3.38 4.35 -4.04
C CYS A 277 -2.46 4.06 -5.24
N LEU A 278 -2.38 2.80 -5.70
CA LEU A 278 -1.65 2.46 -6.92
C LEU A 278 -2.23 3.21 -8.14
N LEU A 279 -3.55 3.26 -8.27
CA LEU A 279 -4.22 4.00 -9.33
C LEU A 279 -4.00 5.52 -9.19
N ALA A 280 -4.06 6.05 -7.96
CA ALA A 280 -3.75 7.45 -7.68
C ALA A 280 -2.30 7.81 -8.05
N ASN A 281 -1.34 6.95 -7.71
CA ASN A 281 0.07 7.11 -8.12
C ASN A 281 0.22 7.07 -9.65
N THR A 282 -0.54 6.21 -10.36
CA THR A 282 -0.50 6.14 -11.83
C THR A 282 -0.99 7.45 -12.48
N VAL A 283 -2.00 8.11 -11.91
CA VAL A 283 -2.42 9.46 -12.35
C VAL A 283 -1.33 10.49 -12.06
N THR A 284 -0.70 10.39 -10.89
CA THR A 284 0.39 11.28 -10.48
C THR A 284 1.58 11.17 -11.44
N THR A 285 2.04 9.96 -11.75
CA THR A 285 3.16 9.74 -12.69
C THR A 285 2.79 10.17 -14.10
N ALA A 286 1.57 9.85 -14.58
CA ALA A 286 1.09 10.31 -15.87
C ALA A 286 1.09 11.84 -15.98
N SER A 287 0.68 12.54 -14.93
CA SER A 287 0.74 14.00 -14.88
C SER A 287 2.18 14.52 -14.95
N LEU A 288 3.08 13.96 -14.10
CA LEU A 288 4.48 14.40 -14.03
C LEU A 288 5.26 14.14 -15.33
N ILE A 289 5.08 12.98 -15.97
CA ILE A 289 5.70 12.61 -17.25
C ILE A 289 5.30 13.63 -18.33
N ASN A 290 4.07 14.12 -18.29
CA ASN A 290 3.54 15.09 -19.24
C ASN A 290 3.68 16.56 -18.77
N HIS A 291 4.54 16.83 -17.79
CA HIS A 291 4.81 18.17 -17.25
C HIS A 291 3.57 18.91 -16.71
N LEU A 292 2.57 18.15 -16.23
CA LEU A 292 1.36 18.67 -15.58
C LEU A 292 1.52 18.62 -14.05
N LEU A 293 0.79 19.50 -13.36
CA LEU A 293 0.71 19.44 -11.91
C LEU A 293 -0.10 18.21 -11.48
N PRO A 294 0.46 17.35 -10.60
CA PRO A 294 -0.27 16.19 -10.12
C PRO A 294 -1.43 16.62 -9.21
N PRO A 295 -2.54 15.85 -9.20
CA PRO A 295 -3.68 16.13 -8.33
C PRO A 295 -3.31 15.99 -6.85
N LYS A 296 -3.49 17.04 -6.06
CA LYS A 296 -3.16 17.04 -4.62
C LYS A 296 -4.10 16.14 -3.80
N ASP A 297 -5.36 16.05 -4.20
CA ASP A 297 -6.40 15.26 -3.52
C ASP A 297 -6.25 13.74 -3.69
N LEU A 298 -5.32 13.28 -4.52
CA LEU A 298 -5.01 11.87 -4.70
C LEU A 298 -3.81 11.37 -3.87
N THR A 299 -2.96 12.28 -3.39
CA THR A 299 -1.70 11.91 -2.72
C THR A 299 -1.50 12.64 -1.39
N ALA A 300 -2.35 13.59 -1.08
CA ALA A 300 -2.29 14.39 0.14
C ALA A 300 -3.12 13.80 1.26
#